data_44b0e0e384ff87a96ad014de2896d91d
#
_entry.id   44b0e0e384ff87a96ad014de2896d91d
#
_cell.length_a   1.000
_cell.length_b   1.000
_cell.length_c   1.000
_cell.angle_alpha   90.00
_cell.angle_beta   90.00
_cell.angle_gamma   90.00
#
_symmetry.space_group_name_H-M   'P 1'
#
loop_
_entity.id
_entity.type
_entity.pdbx_description
1 polymer ?
#
loop_
_entity_poly.entity_id
_entity_poly.type
_entity_poly.pdbx_seq_one_letter_code
_entity_poly.pdbx_strand_id
1 'polypeptide(L)'
;MAKSWPRKLLKLTALALDLPTLLAAGCYAKWCLLDGKFATITPGAVYQSAAFDPDELVETCRAHGIRTVIDLRDSRGELIDACAATATAAGLHHLHVPTRSWPFPEEVEAFLAALDSAERPVLVHCQHGEGRSVMMCAMHRVANEGWSNRRAFEGTCRLPDSIKFLNDWFPSLRRFNPAHPKGKFVLSYRPKHTKEATAAAAGDGPTPLGATPR
;
A
#
# COMPACT_ATOMS: atom_id res chain seq x y z
N MET A 1 -12.45 -32.99 -38.78
CA MET A 1 -13.00 -31.79 -39.45
C MET A 1 -12.77 -30.57 -38.52
N ALA A 2 -11.81 -29.73 -38.77
CA ALA A 2 -11.55 -28.55 -37.97
C ALA A 2 -12.55 -27.44 -38.38
N LYS A 3 -13.40 -27.05 -37.44
CA LYS A 3 -14.43 -26.02 -37.64
C LYS A 3 -13.72 -24.65 -37.72
N SER A 4 -13.60 -24.11 -38.90
CA SER A 4 -13.02 -22.77 -39.10
C SER A 4 -13.98 -21.72 -38.53
N TRP A 5 -13.57 -21.04 -37.47
CA TRP A 5 -14.33 -19.92 -36.91
C TRP A 5 -14.36 -18.78 -37.94
N PRO A 6 -15.52 -18.11 -38.10
CA PRO A 6 -15.62 -17.04 -39.09
C PRO A 6 -14.67 -15.89 -38.70
N ARG A 7 -13.92 -15.37 -39.69
CA ARG A 7 -12.91 -14.31 -39.52
C ARG A 7 -13.43 -13.08 -38.76
N LYS A 8 -14.73 -12.79 -38.82
CA LYS A 8 -15.37 -11.72 -38.05
C LYS A 8 -15.40 -12.00 -36.55
N LEU A 9 -15.64 -13.27 -36.15
CA LEU A 9 -15.66 -13.65 -34.74
C LEU A 9 -14.24 -13.59 -34.15
N LEU A 10 -13.22 -13.99 -34.93
CA LEU A 10 -11.81 -13.90 -34.51
C LEU A 10 -11.38 -12.44 -34.27
N LYS A 11 -11.82 -11.52 -35.16
CA LYS A 11 -11.53 -10.08 -34.99
C LYS A 11 -12.25 -9.47 -33.78
N LEU A 12 -13.49 -9.86 -33.50
CA LEU A 12 -14.25 -9.40 -32.35
C LEU A 12 -13.67 -9.93 -31.04
N THR A 13 -13.20 -11.17 -31.01
CA THR A 13 -12.54 -11.74 -29.82
C THR A 13 -11.16 -11.11 -29.59
N ALA A 14 -10.39 -10.83 -30.65
CA ALA A 14 -9.14 -10.10 -30.54
C ALA A 14 -9.38 -8.70 -29.97
N LEU A 15 -10.29 -7.93 -30.54
CA LEU A 15 -10.63 -6.58 -30.04
C LEU A 15 -11.13 -6.60 -28.59
N ALA A 16 -11.90 -7.61 -28.19
CA ALA A 16 -12.41 -7.76 -26.84
C ALA A 16 -11.32 -8.08 -25.80
N LEU A 17 -10.20 -8.66 -26.23
CA LEU A 17 -9.03 -8.92 -25.36
C LEU A 17 -8.01 -7.76 -25.40
N ASP A 18 -7.84 -7.13 -26.55
CA ASP A 18 -6.85 -6.06 -26.73
C ASP A 18 -7.25 -4.78 -25.96
N LEU A 19 -8.51 -4.40 -25.97
CA LEU A 19 -8.97 -3.19 -25.32
C LEU A 19 -8.78 -3.18 -23.80
N PRO A 20 -9.18 -4.22 -23.05
CA PRO A 20 -8.90 -4.29 -21.61
C PRO A 20 -7.40 -4.32 -21.30
N THR A 21 -6.60 -4.99 -22.15
CA THR A 21 -5.14 -5.04 -21.98
C THR A 21 -4.51 -3.67 -22.16
N LEU A 22 -4.91 -2.92 -23.19
CA LEU A 22 -4.45 -1.55 -23.42
C LEU A 22 -4.86 -0.60 -22.30
N LEU A 23 -6.09 -0.71 -21.80
CA LEU A 23 -6.56 0.06 -20.65
C LEU A 23 -5.76 -0.24 -19.39
N ALA A 24 -5.52 -1.51 -19.08
CA ALA A 24 -4.70 -1.92 -17.94
C ALA A 24 -3.25 -1.42 -18.07
N ALA A 25 -2.67 -1.51 -19.28
CA ALA A 25 -1.34 -0.99 -19.56
C ALA A 25 -1.28 0.54 -19.39
N GLY A 26 -2.30 1.26 -19.87
CA GLY A 26 -2.43 2.71 -19.69
C GLY A 26 -2.55 3.11 -18.21
N CYS A 27 -3.39 2.42 -17.44
CA CYS A 27 -3.51 2.63 -16.00
C CYS A 27 -2.17 2.38 -15.28
N TYR A 28 -1.46 1.32 -15.65
CA TYR A 28 -0.16 1.00 -15.08
C TYR A 28 0.89 2.05 -15.44
N ALA A 29 0.95 2.47 -16.71
CA ALA A 29 1.88 3.50 -17.15
C ALA A 29 1.62 4.84 -16.44
N LYS A 30 0.36 5.27 -16.36
CA LYS A 30 -0.03 6.48 -15.62
C LYS A 30 0.43 6.39 -14.16
N TRP A 31 0.13 5.29 -13.48
CA TRP A 31 0.51 5.08 -12.09
C TRP A 31 2.03 5.12 -11.86
N CYS A 32 2.82 4.54 -12.79
CA CYS A 32 4.27 4.54 -12.70
C CYS A 32 4.91 5.91 -13.00
N LEU A 33 4.37 6.64 -13.98
CA LEU A 33 5.01 7.81 -14.56
C LEU A 33 4.46 9.13 -14.04
N LEU A 34 3.18 9.16 -13.65
CA LEU A 34 2.49 10.38 -13.27
C LEU A 34 2.03 10.38 -11.80
N ASP A 35 1.61 9.23 -11.27
CA ASP A 35 1.01 9.16 -9.94
C ASP A 35 2.03 8.77 -8.85
N GLY A 36 3.33 8.71 -9.15
CA GLY A 36 4.37 8.36 -8.17
C GLY A 36 4.13 7.01 -7.46
N LYS A 37 3.45 6.07 -8.13
CA LYS A 37 3.04 4.78 -7.56
C LYS A 37 2.21 4.92 -6.28
N PHE A 38 1.38 5.95 -6.23
CA PHE A 38 0.47 6.18 -5.12
C PHE A 38 -0.51 5.01 -4.96
N ALA A 39 -0.70 4.55 -3.74
CA ALA A 39 -1.58 3.43 -3.41
C ALA A 39 -2.25 3.60 -2.05
N THR A 40 -3.48 3.14 -1.94
CA THR A 40 -4.23 3.13 -0.69
C THR A 40 -3.89 1.89 0.12
N ILE A 41 -3.39 2.08 1.32
CA ILE A 41 -3.07 1.02 2.30
C ILE A 41 -4.25 0.81 3.23
N THR A 42 -4.63 1.86 3.97
CA THR A 42 -5.81 1.92 4.81
C THR A 42 -6.66 3.10 4.35
N PRO A 43 -7.86 2.87 3.80
CA PRO A 43 -8.70 3.95 3.29
C PRO A 43 -8.89 5.08 4.30
N GLY A 44 -8.64 6.32 3.87
CA GLY A 44 -8.78 7.51 4.70
C GLY A 44 -7.74 7.67 5.83
N ALA A 45 -6.77 6.77 5.95
CA ALA A 45 -5.81 6.79 7.05
C ALA A 45 -4.33 6.63 6.65
N VAL A 46 -4.01 5.68 5.77
CA VAL A 46 -2.61 5.41 5.37
C VAL A 46 -2.53 5.21 3.86
N TYR A 47 -1.62 5.93 3.26
CA TYR A 47 -1.28 5.87 1.84
C TYR A 47 0.20 5.56 1.65
N GLN A 48 0.59 5.14 0.47
CA GLN A 48 1.97 4.79 0.12
C GLN A 48 2.31 5.32 -1.26
N SER A 49 3.58 5.77 -1.45
CA SER A 49 4.07 6.22 -2.76
C SER A 49 5.57 6.01 -2.96
N ALA A 50 6.06 6.39 -4.14
CA ALA A 50 7.44 6.78 -4.38
C ALA A 50 7.70 8.19 -3.81
N ALA A 51 8.95 8.64 -3.86
CA ALA A 51 9.28 10.03 -3.58
C ALA A 51 8.75 10.92 -4.70
N PHE A 52 8.25 12.07 -4.33
CA PHE A 52 7.86 13.17 -5.20
C PHE A 52 8.89 14.31 -5.12
N ASP A 53 8.87 15.17 -6.09
CA ASP A 53 9.49 16.49 -5.93
C ASP A 53 8.73 17.34 -4.89
N PRO A 54 9.35 18.35 -4.27
CA PRO A 54 8.73 19.06 -3.14
C PRO A 54 7.33 19.62 -3.42
N ASP A 55 7.11 20.21 -4.59
CA ASP A 55 5.82 20.81 -4.97
C ASP A 55 4.77 19.71 -5.26
N GLU A 56 5.14 18.65 -5.99
CA GLU A 56 4.28 17.49 -6.26
C GLU A 56 3.88 16.78 -4.96
N LEU A 57 4.79 16.71 -3.99
CA LEU A 57 4.48 16.14 -2.66
C LEU A 57 3.34 16.91 -2.00
N VAL A 58 3.43 18.24 -1.98
CA VAL A 58 2.41 19.11 -1.37
C VAL A 58 1.07 19.01 -2.13
N GLU A 59 1.11 19.01 -3.46
CA GLU A 59 -0.10 18.86 -4.28
C GLU A 59 -0.77 17.51 -4.02
N THR A 60 0.00 16.43 -4.01
CA THR A 60 -0.51 15.09 -3.70
C THR A 60 -1.09 15.02 -2.30
N CYS A 61 -0.42 15.59 -1.31
CA CYS A 61 -0.92 15.62 0.07
C CYS A 61 -2.25 16.39 0.17
N ARG A 62 -2.37 17.54 -0.48
CA ARG A 62 -3.62 18.31 -0.51
C ARG A 62 -4.75 17.56 -1.19
N ALA A 63 -4.48 16.94 -2.34
CA ALA A 63 -5.49 16.20 -3.09
C ALA A 63 -6.11 15.03 -2.30
N HIS A 64 -5.33 14.44 -1.39
CA HIS A 64 -5.75 13.30 -0.56
C HIS A 64 -6.00 13.64 0.91
N GLY A 65 -5.94 14.93 1.28
CA GLY A 65 -6.14 15.39 2.65
C GLY A 65 -5.09 14.91 3.64
N ILE A 66 -3.90 14.54 3.16
CA ILE A 66 -2.79 14.00 3.98
C ILE A 66 -2.31 15.09 4.93
N ARG A 67 -2.02 14.71 6.17
CA ARG A 67 -1.53 15.58 7.25
C ARG A 67 -0.08 15.33 7.58
N THR A 68 0.35 14.07 7.49
CA THR A 68 1.72 13.68 7.84
C THR A 68 2.37 12.91 6.70
N VAL A 69 3.63 13.20 6.45
CA VAL A 69 4.49 12.47 5.51
C VAL A 69 5.56 11.72 6.31
N ILE A 70 5.67 10.42 6.12
CA ILE A 70 6.76 9.60 6.67
C ILE A 70 7.71 9.23 5.54
N ASP A 71 8.91 9.80 5.58
CA ASP A 71 9.98 9.57 4.60
C ASP A 71 10.92 8.49 5.09
N LEU A 72 10.98 7.38 4.37
CA LEU A 72 11.80 6.21 4.68
C LEU A 72 13.16 6.19 3.95
N ARG A 73 13.57 7.27 3.29
CA ARG A 73 14.88 7.32 2.61
C ARG A 73 16.00 7.24 3.64
N ASP A 74 17.03 6.46 3.33
CA ASP A 74 18.10 6.10 4.26
C ASP A 74 19.22 7.13 4.39
N SER A 75 19.30 8.07 3.45
CA SER A 75 20.29 9.17 3.47
C SER A 75 19.59 10.51 3.49
N ARG A 76 20.12 11.45 4.26
CA ARG A 76 19.76 12.87 4.13
C ARG A 76 20.47 13.48 2.94
N GLY A 77 19.82 14.43 2.29
CA GLY A 77 20.37 15.18 1.17
C GLY A 77 19.44 16.31 0.80
N GLU A 78 19.91 17.23 -0.02
CA GLU A 78 19.22 18.47 -0.38
C GLU A 78 17.74 18.24 -0.77
N LEU A 79 17.44 17.17 -1.49
CA LEU A 79 16.05 16.87 -1.89
C LEU A 79 15.16 16.48 -0.71
N ILE A 80 15.69 15.76 0.28
CA ILE A 80 14.91 15.38 1.49
C ILE A 80 14.66 16.64 2.32
N ASP A 81 15.68 17.46 2.49
CA ASP A 81 15.56 18.70 3.26
C ASP A 81 14.62 19.70 2.56
N ALA A 82 14.65 19.80 1.22
CA ALA A 82 13.71 20.58 0.44
C ALA A 82 12.27 20.07 0.59
N CYS A 83 12.03 18.74 0.50
CA CYS A 83 10.73 18.15 0.74
C CYS A 83 10.21 18.46 2.16
N ALA A 84 11.07 18.33 3.18
CA ALA A 84 10.72 18.63 4.57
C ALA A 84 10.36 20.12 4.77
N ALA A 85 11.16 21.03 4.19
CA ALA A 85 10.91 22.46 4.27
C ALA A 85 9.60 22.85 3.58
N THR A 86 9.38 22.37 2.34
CA THR A 86 8.18 22.67 1.55
C THR A 86 6.93 22.08 2.19
N ALA A 87 6.99 20.84 2.69
CA ALA A 87 5.89 20.20 3.43
C ALA A 87 5.54 21.02 4.69
N THR A 88 6.53 21.40 5.49
CA THR A 88 6.33 22.20 6.71
C THR A 88 5.73 23.56 6.40
N ALA A 89 6.23 24.25 5.37
CA ALA A 89 5.67 25.52 4.91
C ALA A 89 4.20 25.40 4.44
N ALA A 90 3.81 24.23 3.94
CA ALA A 90 2.44 23.91 3.56
C ALA A 90 1.55 23.45 4.73
N GLY A 91 2.05 23.42 5.96
CA GLY A 91 1.32 23.00 7.16
C GLY A 91 1.22 21.48 7.32
N LEU A 92 2.09 20.72 6.67
CA LEU A 92 2.20 19.27 6.81
C LEU A 92 3.25 18.90 7.86
N HIS A 93 3.05 17.80 8.56
CA HIS A 93 4.10 17.19 9.38
C HIS A 93 5.00 16.33 8.50
N HIS A 94 6.31 16.52 8.55
CA HIS A 94 7.27 15.69 7.84
C HIS A 94 8.15 14.95 8.85
N LEU A 95 8.03 13.60 8.86
CA LEU A 95 8.79 12.72 9.74
C LEU A 95 9.79 11.92 8.91
N HIS A 96 11.08 12.12 9.17
CA HIS A 96 12.14 11.34 8.54
C HIS A 96 12.45 10.12 9.40
N VAL A 97 12.14 8.92 8.89
CA VAL A 97 12.37 7.62 9.55
C VAL A 97 13.29 6.80 8.64
N PRO A 98 14.61 7.04 8.67
CA PRO A 98 15.53 6.40 7.74
C PRO A 98 15.50 4.89 7.90
N THR A 99 15.30 4.20 6.78
CA THR A 99 15.16 2.74 6.72
C THR A 99 16.09 2.19 5.65
N ARG A 100 16.92 1.23 6.01
CA ARG A 100 17.80 0.54 5.06
C ARG A 100 17.01 -0.30 4.06
N SER A 101 17.64 -0.65 2.95
CA SER A 101 17.01 -1.52 1.92
C SER A 101 16.62 -2.90 2.46
N TRP A 102 17.33 -3.38 3.48
CA TRP A 102 17.01 -4.56 4.29
C TRP A 102 16.52 -4.07 5.64
N PRO A 103 15.25 -4.32 6.00
CA PRO A 103 14.72 -3.85 7.27
C PRO A 103 15.30 -4.66 8.41
N PHE A 104 15.61 -3.95 9.46
CA PHE A 104 15.89 -4.53 10.74
C PHE A 104 14.68 -4.34 11.66
N PRO A 105 14.48 -5.24 12.63
CA PRO A 105 13.34 -5.13 13.55
C PRO A 105 13.22 -3.75 14.22
N GLU A 106 14.34 -3.12 14.58
CA GLU A 106 14.37 -1.79 15.20
C GLU A 106 13.86 -0.68 14.27
N GLU A 107 14.09 -0.77 12.95
CA GLU A 107 13.58 0.18 11.97
C GLU A 107 12.06 0.03 11.76
N VAL A 108 11.57 -1.20 11.84
CA VAL A 108 10.12 -1.47 11.82
C VAL A 108 9.45 -0.87 13.06
N GLU A 109 10.02 -1.07 14.25
CA GLU A 109 9.49 -0.50 15.49
C GLU A 109 9.50 1.04 15.45
N ALA A 110 10.59 1.64 14.97
CA ALA A 110 10.68 3.10 14.82
C ALA A 110 9.62 3.63 13.83
N PHE A 111 9.40 2.94 12.72
CA PHE A 111 8.34 3.27 11.76
C PHE A 111 6.95 3.16 12.38
N LEU A 112 6.66 2.05 13.08
CA LEU A 112 5.35 1.85 13.71
C LEU A 112 5.09 2.90 14.79
N ALA A 113 6.07 3.25 15.61
CA ALA A 113 5.97 4.31 16.61
C ALA A 113 5.69 5.68 15.96
N ALA A 114 6.41 6.01 14.86
CA ALA A 114 6.18 7.24 14.12
C ALA A 114 4.77 7.28 13.50
N LEU A 115 4.32 6.16 12.92
CA LEU A 115 2.99 6.05 12.32
C LEU A 115 1.87 6.13 13.36
N ASP A 116 2.09 5.60 14.55
CA ASP A 116 1.12 5.62 15.66
C ASP A 116 0.92 7.03 16.26
N SER A 117 2.00 7.82 16.30
CA SER A 117 1.97 9.22 16.79
C SER A 117 1.56 10.23 15.71
N ALA A 118 1.54 9.83 14.44
CA ALA A 118 1.29 10.73 13.33
C ALA A 118 -0.19 11.16 13.23
N GLU A 119 -0.40 12.45 12.92
CA GLU A 119 -1.73 12.96 12.55
C GLU A 119 -2.14 12.38 11.20
N ARG A 120 -3.32 11.78 11.14
CA ARG A 120 -3.85 11.10 9.95
C ARG A 120 -4.64 12.06 9.06
N PRO A 121 -4.72 11.82 7.74
CA PRO A 121 -4.13 10.70 6.99
C PRO A 121 -2.60 10.84 6.80
N VAL A 122 -1.91 9.70 6.69
CA VAL A 122 -0.45 9.61 6.56
C VAL A 122 -0.04 9.12 5.19
N LEU A 123 0.96 9.76 4.58
CA LEU A 123 1.66 9.24 3.40
C LEU A 123 3.00 8.62 3.82
N VAL A 124 3.20 7.36 3.51
CA VAL A 124 4.46 6.64 3.71
C VAL A 124 5.17 6.50 2.38
N HIS A 125 6.35 7.05 2.21
CA HIS A 125 7.09 6.93 0.97
C HIS A 125 8.55 6.50 1.16
N CYS A 126 9.14 6.00 0.09
CA CYS A 126 10.58 5.78 -0.04
C CYS A 126 11.02 6.24 -1.43
N GLN A 127 12.26 6.03 -1.84
CA GLN A 127 12.75 6.54 -3.13
C GLN A 127 11.91 6.07 -4.33
N HIS A 128 11.60 4.76 -4.43
CA HIS A 128 10.96 4.17 -5.62
C HIS A 128 9.52 3.69 -5.40
N GLY A 129 8.99 3.77 -4.18
CA GLY A 129 7.64 3.26 -3.86
C GLY A 129 7.49 1.74 -4.00
N GLU A 130 8.58 0.99 -4.01
CA GLU A 130 8.56 -0.41 -4.41
C GLU A 130 9.13 -1.41 -3.39
N GLY A 131 9.85 -0.93 -2.42
CA GLY A 131 10.56 -1.80 -1.46
C GLY A 131 10.22 -1.47 -0.02
N ARG A 132 10.89 -0.45 0.51
CA ARG A 132 10.79 -0.02 1.91
C ARG A 132 9.37 0.35 2.30
N SER A 133 8.73 1.26 1.56
CA SER A 133 7.36 1.71 1.87
C SER A 133 6.34 0.56 1.78
N VAL A 134 6.40 -0.28 0.74
CA VAL A 134 5.49 -1.44 0.60
C VAL A 134 5.64 -2.41 1.77
N MET A 135 6.87 -2.66 2.19
CA MET A 135 7.15 -3.57 3.29
C MET A 135 6.73 -3.00 4.64
N MET A 136 7.05 -1.73 4.92
CA MET A 136 6.64 -1.07 6.16
C MET A 136 5.11 -0.99 6.27
N CYS A 137 4.41 -0.73 5.16
CA CYS A 137 2.95 -0.80 5.13
C CYS A 137 2.41 -2.22 5.37
N ALA A 138 3.11 -3.27 4.90
CA ALA A 138 2.74 -4.64 5.25
C ALA A 138 2.92 -4.93 6.75
N MET A 139 3.99 -4.38 7.38
CA MET A 139 4.20 -4.50 8.84
C MET A 139 3.11 -3.77 9.62
N HIS A 140 2.72 -2.57 9.18
CA HIS A 140 1.58 -1.84 9.75
C HIS A 140 0.30 -2.67 9.74
N ARG A 141 -0.01 -3.36 8.63
CA ARG A 141 -1.19 -4.23 8.54
C ARG A 141 -1.13 -5.39 9.54
N VAL A 142 0.07 -5.96 9.77
CA VAL A 142 0.22 -7.03 10.77
C VAL A 142 0.10 -6.48 12.19
N ALA A 143 0.82 -5.41 12.50
CA ALA A 143 0.92 -4.89 13.87
C ALA A 143 -0.35 -4.13 14.32
N ASN A 144 -0.92 -3.30 13.44
CA ASN A 144 -1.96 -2.34 13.81
C ASN A 144 -3.36 -2.72 13.29
N GLU A 145 -3.45 -3.53 12.21
CA GLU A 145 -4.73 -3.94 11.64
C GLU A 145 -5.06 -5.42 11.92
N GLY A 146 -4.17 -6.14 12.62
CA GLY A 146 -4.41 -7.55 12.97
C GLY A 146 -4.40 -8.52 11.79
N TRP A 147 -3.80 -8.13 10.65
CA TRP A 147 -3.69 -9.05 9.52
C TRP A 147 -2.70 -10.18 9.82
N SER A 148 -2.99 -11.37 9.31
CA SER A 148 -1.96 -12.42 9.31
C SER A 148 -0.80 -12.01 8.40
N ASN A 149 0.41 -12.46 8.73
CA ASN A 149 1.59 -12.24 7.90
C ASN A 149 1.37 -12.68 6.45
N ARG A 150 0.67 -13.80 6.26
CA ARG A 150 0.30 -14.32 4.94
C ARG A 150 -0.55 -13.33 4.17
N ARG A 151 -1.62 -12.83 4.78
CA ARG A 151 -2.52 -11.84 4.17
C ARG A 151 -1.78 -10.53 3.85
N ALA A 152 -0.94 -10.04 4.78
CA ALA A 152 -0.14 -8.83 4.56
C ALA A 152 0.85 -9.01 3.41
N PHE A 153 1.53 -10.17 3.33
CA PHE A 153 2.41 -10.52 2.22
C PHE A 153 1.66 -10.57 0.88
N GLU A 154 0.53 -11.24 0.83
CA GLU A 154 -0.31 -11.36 -0.36
C GLU A 154 -0.89 -10.01 -0.80
N GLY A 155 -1.12 -9.10 0.13
CA GLY A 155 -1.53 -7.72 -0.11
C GLY A 155 -0.43 -6.81 -0.67
N THR A 156 0.84 -7.26 -0.73
CA THR A 156 1.89 -6.51 -1.42
C THR A 156 1.69 -6.61 -2.94
N CYS A 157 1.56 -5.48 -3.62
CA CYS A 157 1.17 -5.45 -5.02
C CYS A 157 2.07 -4.54 -5.84
N ARG A 158 2.18 -4.82 -7.15
CA ARG A 158 2.88 -4.01 -8.17
C ARG A 158 1.93 -3.26 -9.09
N LEU A 159 0.67 -3.16 -8.71
CA LEU A 159 -0.39 -2.60 -9.56
C LEU A 159 -1.06 -1.42 -8.86
N PRO A 160 -1.56 -0.44 -9.61
CA PRO A 160 -2.42 0.61 -9.09
C PRO A 160 -3.72 0.04 -8.52
N ASP A 161 -4.35 0.78 -7.62
CA ASP A 161 -5.60 0.37 -6.97
C ASP A 161 -6.71 0.01 -7.96
N SER A 162 -6.74 0.68 -9.13
CA SER A 162 -7.74 0.45 -10.19
C SER A 162 -7.74 -0.96 -10.79
N ILE A 163 -6.58 -1.62 -10.81
CA ILE A 163 -6.42 -2.98 -11.36
C ILE A 163 -5.81 -3.96 -10.36
N LYS A 164 -5.79 -3.60 -9.08
CA LYS A 164 -5.19 -4.39 -8.00
C LYS A 164 -5.82 -5.77 -7.82
N PHE A 165 -7.09 -5.93 -8.18
CA PHE A 165 -7.80 -7.22 -8.16
C PHE A 165 -7.09 -8.31 -8.98
N LEU A 166 -6.28 -7.94 -9.98
CA LEU A 166 -5.47 -8.89 -10.76
C LEU A 166 -4.40 -9.59 -9.90
N ASN A 167 -4.00 -9.00 -8.78
CA ASN A 167 -3.03 -9.61 -7.86
C ASN A 167 -3.52 -10.92 -7.24
N ASP A 168 -4.84 -11.07 -7.06
CA ASP A 168 -5.45 -12.27 -6.51
C ASP A 168 -5.42 -13.43 -7.52
N TRP A 169 -5.55 -13.10 -8.80
CA TRP A 169 -5.55 -14.07 -9.90
C TRP A 169 -4.13 -14.44 -10.35
N PHE A 170 -3.20 -13.48 -10.24
CA PHE A 170 -1.81 -13.63 -10.69
C PHE A 170 -0.82 -13.39 -9.54
N PRO A 171 -0.49 -14.41 -8.74
CA PRO A 171 0.45 -14.29 -7.61
C PRO A 171 1.84 -13.75 -7.98
N SER A 172 2.23 -13.86 -9.26
CA SER A 172 3.47 -13.27 -9.79
C SER A 172 3.50 -11.74 -9.77
N LEU A 173 2.33 -11.10 -9.66
CA LEU A 173 2.19 -9.65 -9.54
C LEU A 173 2.40 -9.15 -8.10
N ARG A 174 2.57 -10.06 -7.12
CA ARG A 174 2.96 -9.67 -5.76
C ARG A 174 4.33 -9.02 -5.77
N ARG A 175 4.51 -8.04 -4.90
CA ARG A 175 5.77 -7.26 -4.88
C ARG A 175 6.97 -8.10 -4.47
N PHE A 176 6.79 -9.00 -3.52
CA PHE A 176 7.87 -9.82 -3.00
C PHE A 176 7.68 -11.30 -3.36
N ASN A 177 8.79 -11.97 -3.70
CA ASN A 177 8.84 -13.42 -3.80
C ASN A 177 8.94 -13.99 -2.36
N PRO A 178 8.20 -15.05 -1.99
CA PRO A 178 8.27 -15.66 -0.66
C PRO A 178 9.66 -16.22 -0.32
N ALA A 179 10.45 -16.63 -1.31
CA ALA A 179 11.82 -17.08 -1.12
C ALA A 179 12.84 -15.94 -0.96
N HIS A 180 12.48 -14.73 -1.39
CA HIS A 180 13.33 -13.55 -1.27
C HIS A 180 13.39 -13.08 0.20
N PRO A 181 14.52 -12.58 0.72
CA PRO A 181 14.64 -12.15 2.12
C PRO A 181 13.55 -11.19 2.59
N LYS A 182 13.14 -10.22 1.78
CA LYS A 182 12.02 -9.31 2.14
C LYS A 182 10.70 -10.05 2.29
N GLY A 183 10.42 -11.01 1.40
CA GLY A 183 9.23 -11.85 1.51
C GLY A 183 9.27 -12.74 2.75
N LYS A 184 10.42 -13.37 3.04
CA LYS A 184 10.63 -14.13 4.27
C LYS A 184 10.44 -13.26 5.51
N PHE A 185 10.97 -12.05 5.51
CA PHE A 185 10.82 -11.12 6.62
C PHE A 185 9.34 -10.81 6.89
N VAL A 186 8.56 -10.44 5.86
CA VAL A 186 7.11 -10.22 6.02
C VAL A 186 6.40 -11.46 6.56
N LEU A 187 6.71 -12.64 6.01
CA LEU A 187 6.06 -13.89 6.39
C LEU A 187 6.40 -14.36 7.81
N SER A 188 7.56 -13.98 8.36
CA SER A 188 8.03 -14.37 9.68
C SER A 188 7.95 -13.27 10.74
N TYR A 189 7.51 -12.06 10.37
CA TYR A 189 7.46 -10.92 11.27
C TYR A 189 6.57 -11.20 12.48
N ARG A 190 7.06 -10.81 13.66
CA ARG A 190 6.32 -10.88 14.92
C ARG A 190 6.37 -9.50 15.57
N PRO A 191 5.25 -8.77 15.63
CA PRO A 191 5.22 -7.48 16.30
C PRO A 191 5.47 -7.66 17.79
N LYS A 192 6.24 -6.75 18.40
CA LYS A 192 6.46 -6.73 19.85
C LYS A 192 5.20 -6.33 20.61
N HIS A 193 4.40 -5.46 20.00
CA HIS A 193 3.12 -4.99 20.53
C HIS A 193 2.08 -5.16 19.41
N THR A 194 1.15 -6.07 19.62
CA THR A 194 -0.06 -6.14 18.81
C THR A 194 -1.08 -5.25 19.51
N LYS A 195 -1.56 -4.19 18.87
CA LYS A 195 -2.78 -3.53 19.32
C LYS A 195 -3.88 -4.58 19.13
N GLU A 196 -4.32 -5.20 20.21
CA GLU A 196 -5.46 -6.09 20.19
C GLU A 196 -6.60 -5.39 19.45
N ALA A 197 -7.21 -6.11 18.54
CA ALA A 197 -8.41 -5.68 17.85
C ALA A 197 -9.57 -5.59 18.84
N THR A 198 -9.54 -4.59 19.71
CA THR A 198 -10.57 -4.34 20.75
C THR A 198 -11.89 -3.86 20.14
N ALA A 199 -12.00 -3.79 18.82
CA ALA A 199 -13.20 -3.26 18.14
C ALA A 199 -14.01 -4.32 17.38
N ALA A 200 -13.54 -5.54 17.21
CA ALA A 200 -14.29 -6.57 16.44
C ALA A 200 -15.02 -7.59 17.32
N ALA A 201 -14.87 -7.55 18.63
CA ALA A 201 -15.53 -8.48 19.55
C ALA A 201 -16.80 -7.90 20.22
N ALA A 202 -17.23 -6.71 19.86
CA ALA A 202 -18.41 -6.04 20.46
C ALA A 202 -19.67 -6.11 19.57
N GLY A 203 -19.78 -7.06 18.65
CA GLY A 203 -20.86 -7.04 17.66
C GLY A 203 -21.49 -8.35 17.23
N ASP A 204 -21.34 -9.45 17.97
CA ASP A 204 -22.15 -10.66 17.67
C ASP A 204 -22.47 -11.44 18.97
N GLY A 205 -23.32 -10.86 19.78
CA GLY A 205 -24.09 -11.62 20.76
C GLY A 205 -25.34 -12.18 20.08
N PRO A 206 -25.64 -13.47 20.21
CA PRO A 206 -26.86 -14.04 19.61
C PRO A 206 -28.09 -13.45 20.32
N THR A 207 -28.98 -12.88 19.54
CA THR A 207 -30.33 -12.46 19.98
C THR A 207 -31.07 -13.70 20.50
N PRO A 208 -31.56 -13.72 21.74
CA PRO A 208 -32.40 -14.83 22.19
C PRO A 208 -33.77 -14.75 21.53
N LEU A 209 -34.08 -15.76 20.75
CA LEU A 209 -35.40 -16.02 20.22
C LEU A 209 -36.36 -16.42 21.35
N GLY A 210 -37.42 -15.69 21.49
CA GLY A 210 -38.72 -16.24 21.86
C GLY A 210 -39.04 -16.39 23.35
N ALA A 211 -39.84 -15.46 23.86
CA ALA A 211 -40.84 -15.79 24.88
C ALA A 211 -42.16 -15.17 24.41
N THR A 212 -43.07 -16.04 23.97
CA THR A 212 -44.51 -15.76 23.74
C THR A 212 -45.21 -15.62 25.10
N PRO A 213 -46.00 -14.59 25.34
CA PRO A 213 -46.87 -14.57 26.52
C PRO A 213 -48.15 -15.35 26.26
N ARG A 214 -48.55 -16.10 27.25
CA ARG A 214 -49.88 -16.65 27.36
C ARG A 214 -50.87 -15.58 27.83
#